data_bb7caa040ce480853dc903e09cf4646f
#
_entry.id   bb7caa040ce480853dc903e09cf4646f
#
_cell.length_a   1.000
_cell.length_b   1.000
_cell.length_c   1.000
_cell.angle_alpha   90.00
_cell.angle_beta   90.00
_cell.angle_gamma   90.00
#
_symmetry.space_group_name_H-M   'P 1'
#
loop_
_entity.id
_entity.type
_entity.pdbx_description
1 polymer ?
#
loop_
_entity_poly.entity_id
_entity_poly.type
_entity_poly.pdbx_seq_one_letter_code
_entity_poly.pdbx_strand_id
1 'polypeptide(L)'
;TLPVVLDVGTNNQQLLNDPLYMGWRNPRITDDEYYEFVDEFIQAVKQRWPDVLLQFEDFAQKNAMPLLNRYRNEICSFNDDIQGTAAVTVGTLIAASRAAGGQLSEKKIVFLGAGSAGCGIAEMIISQTQREGLSEEAARQKVFMVDRFGLLTDKMPNLLPFQTKLVQKRENLSDWDTDSDVLSLLDVVRNVKPDILIGVSGQTGLFTEEII
;
A
#
# COMPACT_ATOMS: atom_id res chain seq x y z
N THR A 1 4.48 -21.37 14.21
CA THR A 1 3.96 -19.99 14.28
C THR A 1 3.18 -19.79 15.57
N LEU A 2 3.45 -18.72 16.30
CA LEU A 2 2.71 -18.31 17.48
C LEU A 2 1.94 -17.03 17.13
N PRO A 3 0.59 -17.09 16.99
CA PRO A 3 -0.21 -15.89 16.81
C PRO A 3 -0.34 -15.13 18.14
N VAL A 4 -0.20 -13.82 18.09
CA VAL A 4 -0.39 -12.89 19.21
C VAL A 4 -1.28 -11.76 18.76
N VAL A 5 -2.33 -11.46 19.51
CA VAL A 5 -3.22 -10.33 19.28
C VAL A 5 -2.94 -9.25 20.30
N LEU A 6 -2.63 -8.05 19.84
CA LEU A 6 -2.50 -6.86 20.68
C LEU A 6 -3.86 -6.16 20.74
N ASP A 7 -4.61 -6.36 21.80
CA ASP A 7 -5.91 -5.71 21.98
C ASP A 7 -5.73 -4.30 22.54
N VAL A 8 -5.96 -3.33 21.69
CA VAL A 8 -5.81 -1.89 21.99
C VAL A 8 -7.17 -1.17 22.12
N GLY A 9 -8.23 -1.93 22.38
CA GLY A 9 -9.59 -1.42 22.47
C GLY A 9 -10.25 -1.17 21.10
N THR A 10 -11.50 -0.70 21.12
CA THR A 10 -12.29 -0.46 19.91
C THR A 10 -13.20 0.74 20.07
N ASN A 11 -13.38 1.50 18.97
CA ASN A 11 -14.37 2.58 18.86
C ASN A 11 -15.65 2.11 18.13
N ASN A 12 -15.74 0.82 17.78
CA ASN A 12 -16.93 0.27 17.12
C ASN A 12 -18.04 0.00 18.15
N GLN A 13 -19.06 0.85 18.12
CA GLN A 13 -20.21 0.76 19.05
C GLN A 13 -21.01 -0.53 18.90
N GLN A 14 -21.04 -1.13 17.71
CA GLN A 14 -21.71 -2.43 17.52
C GLN A 14 -20.99 -3.52 18.29
N LEU A 15 -19.65 -3.56 18.23
CA LEU A 15 -18.85 -4.51 19.00
C LEU A 15 -18.96 -4.26 20.50
N LEU A 16 -18.91 -2.99 20.95
CA LEU A 16 -19.02 -2.65 22.36
C LEU A 16 -20.38 -3.07 22.96
N ASN A 17 -21.44 -3.09 22.15
CA ASN A 17 -22.78 -3.49 22.55
C ASN A 17 -23.07 -4.99 22.32
N ASP A 18 -22.22 -5.72 21.62
CA ASP A 18 -22.38 -7.15 21.39
C ASP A 18 -21.97 -7.93 22.66
N PRO A 19 -22.89 -8.69 23.28
CA PRO A 19 -22.58 -9.48 24.48
C PRO A 19 -21.52 -10.57 24.22
N LEU A 20 -21.33 -10.99 22.97
CA LEU A 20 -20.36 -12.00 22.55
C LEU A 20 -18.98 -11.41 22.21
N TYR A 21 -18.84 -10.09 22.20
CA TYR A 21 -17.53 -9.47 21.95
C TYR A 21 -16.54 -9.79 23.08
N MET A 22 -15.47 -10.48 22.74
CA MET A 22 -14.47 -10.96 23.68
C MET A 22 -13.27 -10.01 23.84
N GLY A 23 -13.20 -8.92 23.05
CA GLY A 23 -12.12 -7.94 23.15
C GLY A 23 -12.32 -6.97 24.32
N TRP A 24 -11.31 -6.16 24.55
CA TRP A 24 -11.30 -5.14 25.60
C TRP A 24 -12.31 -4.02 25.29
N ARG A 25 -13.32 -3.88 26.13
CA ARG A 25 -14.48 -2.97 25.93
C ARG A 25 -14.19 -1.54 26.36
N ASN A 26 -13.11 -0.97 25.83
CA ASN A 26 -12.71 0.40 26.08
C ASN A 26 -12.43 1.12 24.75
N PRO A 27 -12.46 2.46 24.73
CA PRO A 27 -12.02 3.23 23.57
C PRO A 27 -10.60 2.83 23.16
N ARG A 28 -10.35 2.83 21.87
CA ARG A 28 -9.03 2.50 21.31
C ARG A 28 -8.00 3.51 21.79
N ILE A 29 -6.90 3.02 22.36
CA ILE A 29 -5.74 3.84 22.68
C ILE A 29 -5.12 4.39 21.39
N THR A 30 -4.53 5.57 21.46
CA THR A 30 -4.00 6.28 20.28
C THR A 30 -2.65 6.92 20.59
N ASP A 31 -1.98 7.36 19.54
CA ASP A 31 -0.79 8.20 19.58
C ASP A 31 0.33 7.62 20.47
N ASP A 32 0.86 8.36 21.42
CA ASP A 32 2.01 7.96 22.22
C ASP A 32 1.73 6.69 23.04
N GLU A 33 0.56 6.61 23.67
CA GLU A 33 0.16 5.43 24.47
C GLU A 33 0.15 4.14 23.63
N TYR A 34 -0.31 4.26 22.37
CA TYR A 34 -0.31 3.14 21.42
C TYR A 34 1.13 2.70 21.08
N TYR A 35 2.00 3.66 20.78
CA TYR A 35 3.39 3.36 20.39
C TYR A 35 4.21 2.85 21.57
N GLU A 36 3.97 3.34 22.78
CA GLU A 36 4.59 2.82 24.01
C GLU A 36 4.20 1.36 24.25
N PHE A 37 2.90 1.05 24.14
CA PHE A 37 2.40 -0.33 24.29
C PHE A 37 3.03 -1.30 23.28
N VAL A 38 3.10 -0.89 22.00
CA VAL A 38 3.74 -1.71 20.96
C VAL A 38 5.23 -1.86 21.23
N ASP A 39 5.92 -0.81 21.69
CA ASP A 39 7.34 -0.87 22.02
C ASP A 39 7.61 -1.85 23.17
N GLU A 40 6.84 -1.80 24.26
CA GLU A 40 6.93 -2.77 25.36
C GLU A 40 6.79 -4.21 24.87
N PHE A 41 5.80 -4.46 23.99
CA PHE A 41 5.64 -5.78 23.36
C PHE A 41 6.89 -6.19 22.58
N ILE A 42 7.42 -5.33 21.73
CA ILE A 42 8.62 -5.61 20.92
C ILE A 42 9.84 -5.88 21.81
N GLN A 43 10.05 -5.10 22.86
CA GLN A 43 11.16 -5.32 23.80
C GLN A 43 11.01 -6.67 24.55
N ALA A 44 9.80 -7.03 24.96
CA ALA A 44 9.52 -8.31 25.57
C ALA A 44 9.80 -9.48 24.61
N VAL A 45 9.42 -9.35 23.34
CA VAL A 45 9.71 -10.34 22.29
C VAL A 45 11.21 -10.49 22.08
N LYS A 46 11.93 -9.37 21.94
CA LYS A 46 13.41 -9.36 21.77
C LYS A 46 14.11 -10.04 22.95
N GLN A 47 13.67 -9.76 24.16
CA GLN A 47 14.24 -10.37 25.36
C GLN A 47 13.98 -11.88 25.44
N ARG A 48 12.78 -12.31 25.06
CA ARG A 48 12.34 -13.71 25.20
C ARG A 48 12.80 -14.59 24.05
N TRP A 49 12.83 -14.06 22.85
CA TRP A 49 13.17 -14.77 21.60
C TRP A 49 14.00 -13.86 20.68
N PRO A 50 15.30 -13.69 20.95
CA PRO A 50 16.15 -12.74 20.22
C PRO A 50 16.28 -13.03 18.72
N ASP A 51 16.14 -14.30 18.32
CA ASP A 51 16.28 -14.75 16.94
C ASP A 51 14.94 -15.00 16.24
N VAL A 52 13.82 -14.53 16.80
CA VAL A 52 12.50 -14.74 16.22
C VAL A 52 12.31 -13.89 14.97
N LEU A 53 11.58 -14.43 13.98
CA LEU A 53 10.98 -13.64 12.91
C LEU A 53 9.62 -13.13 13.40
N LEU A 54 9.49 -11.81 13.49
CA LEU A 54 8.24 -11.15 13.87
C LEU A 54 7.51 -10.65 12.62
N GLN A 55 6.30 -11.15 12.39
CA GLN A 55 5.40 -10.68 11.35
C GLN A 55 4.38 -9.71 11.94
N PHE A 56 4.35 -8.48 11.43
CA PHE A 56 3.27 -7.53 11.69
C PHE A 56 2.13 -7.80 10.72
N GLU A 57 0.89 -7.86 11.24
CA GLU A 57 -0.34 -8.15 10.51
C GLU A 57 -1.49 -7.31 11.05
N ASP A 58 -2.38 -6.83 10.18
CA ASP A 58 -3.60 -6.09 10.54
C ASP A 58 -3.38 -4.79 11.35
N PHE A 59 -2.23 -4.15 11.19
CA PHE A 59 -2.00 -2.81 11.74
C PHE A 59 -2.67 -1.75 10.88
N ALA A 60 -3.37 -0.80 11.53
CA ALA A 60 -4.00 0.31 10.83
C ALA A 60 -2.99 1.05 9.93
N GLN A 61 -3.41 1.47 8.75
CA GLN A 61 -2.56 2.10 7.72
C GLN A 61 -1.66 3.21 8.28
N LYS A 62 -2.19 4.06 9.17
CA LYS A 62 -1.43 5.16 9.79
C LYS A 62 -0.27 4.66 10.67
N ASN A 63 -0.35 3.44 11.20
CA ASN A 63 0.61 2.85 12.12
C ASN A 63 1.57 1.86 11.44
N ALA A 64 1.12 1.16 10.40
CA ALA A 64 1.85 0.07 9.75
C ALA A 64 3.24 0.50 9.23
N MET A 65 3.30 1.57 8.43
CA MET A 65 4.57 2.05 7.87
C MET A 65 5.50 2.67 8.93
N PRO A 66 5.04 3.51 9.87
CA PRO A 66 5.86 4.00 10.98
C PRO A 66 6.46 2.87 11.81
N LEU A 67 5.69 1.83 12.17
CA LEU A 67 6.19 0.69 12.93
C LEU A 67 7.22 -0.12 12.12
N LEU A 68 6.93 -0.41 10.84
CA LEU A 68 7.89 -1.08 9.97
C LEU A 68 9.21 -0.31 9.89
N ASN A 69 9.18 1.01 9.71
CA ASN A 69 10.39 1.84 9.63
C ASN A 69 11.15 1.87 10.95
N ARG A 70 10.44 1.86 12.09
CA ARG A 70 11.05 1.88 13.42
C ARG A 70 11.81 0.57 13.71
N TYR A 71 11.21 -0.58 13.43
CA TYR A 71 11.73 -1.87 13.92
C TYR A 71 12.48 -2.71 12.88
N ARG A 72 12.40 -2.39 11.58
CA ARG A 72 13.02 -3.19 10.51
C ARG A 72 14.52 -3.44 10.63
N ASN A 73 15.23 -2.57 11.36
CA ASN A 73 16.66 -2.70 11.60
C ASN A 73 16.99 -3.08 13.06
N GLU A 74 15.97 -3.26 13.91
CA GLU A 74 16.13 -3.59 15.33
C GLU A 74 15.84 -5.05 15.65
N ILE A 75 14.90 -5.65 14.91
CA ILE A 75 14.52 -7.06 15.05
C ILE A 75 14.25 -7.63 13.66
N CYS A 76 14.50 -8.93 13.48
CA CYS A 76 14.12 -9.62 12.25
C CYS A 76 12.60 -9.58 12.09
N SER A 77 12.11 -8.67 11.25
CA SER A 77 10.68 -8.43 11.11
C SER A 77 10.29 -8.00 9.72
N PHE A 78 9.01 -8.19 9.39
CA PHE A 78 8.36 -7.64 8.20
C PHE A 78 6.90 -7.32 8.49
N ASN A 79 6.31 -6.47 7.67
CA ASN A 79 4.88 -6.21 7.69
C ASN A 79 4.24 -6.90 6.48
N ASP A 80 3.31 -7.82 6.72
CA ASP A 80 2.71 -8.65 5.68
C ASP A 80 1.77 -7.83 4.78
N ASP A 81 0.98 -6.93 5.34
CA ASP A 81 0.07 -6.05 4.59
C ASP A 81 0.82 -5.15 3.59
N ILE A 82 2.08 -4.80 3.90
CA ILE A 82 2.92 -3.95 3.05
C ILE A 82 3.86 -4.79 2.18
N GLN A 83 4.68 -5.64 2.81
CA GLN A 83 5.79 -6.35 2.14
C GLN A 83 5.37 -7.71 1.60
N GLY A 84 4.55 -8.49 2.32
CA GLY A 84 4.05 -9.79 1.87
C GLY A 84 3.13 -9.64 0.67
N THR A 85 2.13 -8.77 0.78
CA THR A 85 1.21 -8.44 -0.33
C THR A 85 1.96 -7.92 -1.55
N ALA A 86 2.96 -7.05 -1.35
CA ALA A 86 3.79 -6.57 -2.44
C ALA A 86 4.61 -7.69 -3.09
N ALA A 87 5.21 -8.57 -2.30
CA ALA A 87 6.03 -9.67 -2.82
C ALA A 87 5.23 -10.65 -3.67
N VAL A 88 4.04 -11.09 -3.20
CA VAL A 88 3.20 -12.02 -3.96
C VAL A 88 2.64 -11.37 -5.23
N THR A 89 2.25 -10.10 -5.16
CA THR A 89 1.75 -9.37 -6.33
C THR A 89 2.85 -9.22 -7.39
N VAL A 90 4.03 -8.74 -7.01
CA VAL A 90 5.14 -8.55 -7.97
C VAL A 90 5.61 -9.87 -8.54
N GLY A 91 5.71 -10.93 -7.73
CA GLY A 91 6.02 -12.27 -8.21
C GLY A 91 5.04 -12.76 -9.28
N THR A 92 3.74 -12.55 -9.05
CA THR A 92 2.68 -12.87 -10.02
C THR A 92 2.82 -12.04 -11.30
N LEU A 93 3.07 -10.74 -11.18
CA LEU A 93 3.22 -9.85 -12.35
C LEU A 93 4.45 -10.19 -13.19
N ILE A 94 5.57 -10.56 -12.57
CA ILE A 94 6.77 -11.05 -13.27
C ILE A 94 6.43 -12.33 -14.06
N ALA A 95 5.75 -13.27 -13.44
CA ALA A 95 5.35 -14.51 -14.09
C ALA A 95 4.38 -14.26 -15.26
N ALA A 96 3.37 -13.41 -15.06
CA ALA A 96 2.40 -13.04 -16.09
C ALA A 96 3.08 -12.30 -17.27
N SER A 97 3.96 -11.34 -16.99
CA SER A 97 4.69 -10.60 -18.03
C SER A 97 5.56 -11.53 -18.88
N ARG A 98 6.25 -12.46 -18.25
CA ARG A 98 7.06 -13.49 -18.96
C ARG A 98 6.19 -14.42 -19.80
N ALA A 99 5.06 -14.88 -19.27
CA ALA A 99 4.11 -15.72 -20.01
C ALA A 99 3.54 -14.98 -21.23
N ALA A 100 3.37 -13.66 -21.15
CA ALA A 100 2.96 -12.81 -22.25
C ALA A 100 4.12 -12.40 -23.21
N GLY A 101 5.33 -12.96 -23.01
CA GLY A 101 6.49 -12.75 -23.89
C GLY A 101 7.25 -11.42 -23.69
N GLY A 102 7.11 -10.79 -22.51
CA GLY A 102 7.81 -9.52 -22.20
C GLY A 102 8.33 -9.44 -20.78
N GLN A 103 8.80 -8.25 -20.42
CA GLN A 103 9.29 -7.92 -19.07
C GLN A 103 8.32 -6.95 -18.37
N LEU A 104 8.37 -6.91 -17.05
CA LEU A 104 7.55 -6.00 -16.26
C LEU A 104 7.91 -4.53 -16.52
N SER A 105 9.17 -4.25 -16.81
CA SER A 105 9.68 -2.92 -17.17
C SER A 105 9.09 -2.33 -18.45
N GLU A 106 8.51 -3.16 -19.31
CA GLU A 106 7.83 -2.70 -20.54
C GLU A 106 6.40 -2.23 -20.26
N LYS A 107 5.80 -2.62 -19.13
CA LYS A 107 4.38 -2.46 -18.83
C LYS A 107 4.05 -1.10 -18.21
N LYS A 108 2.90 -0.56 -18.59
CA LYS A 108 2.24 0.57 -17.90
C LYS A 108 1.22 0.03 -16.93
N ILE A 109 1.25 0.53 -15.70
CA ILE A 109 0.47 -0.03 -14.59
C ILE A 109 -0.38 1.05 -13.96
N VAL A 110 -1.66 0.80 -13.83
CA VAL A 110 -2.60 1.69 -13.14
C VAL A 110 -3.12 1.00 -11.88
N PHE A 111 -3.06 1.71 -10.78
CA PHE A 111 -3.60 1.30 -9.48
C PHE A 111 -4.91 2.02 -9.19
N LEU A 112 -5.87 1.30 -8.68
CA LEU A 112 -7.03 1.84 -7.99
C LEU A 112 -6.87 1.54 -6.49
N GLY A 113 -6.48 2.56 -5.75
CA GLY A 113 -6.13 2.51 -4.33
C GLY A 113 -4.67 2.89 -4.09
N ALA A 114 -4.47 4.05 -3.46
CA ALA A 114 -3.16 4.58 -3.10
C ALA A 114 -2.94 4.56 -1.58
N GLY A 115 -3.40 3.49 -0.93
CA GLY A 115 -3.12 3.19 0.47
C GLY A 115 -1.73 2.57 0.67
N SER A 116 -1.41 2.15 1.92
CA SER A 116 -0.10 1.55 2.24
C SER A 116 0.19 0.29 1.42
N ALA A 117 -0.79 -0.59 1.23
CA ALA A 117 -0.63 -1.79 0.41
C ALA A 117 -0.35 -1.42 -1.07
N GLY A 118 -1.18 -0.56 -1.68
CA GLY A 118 -1.00 -0.12 -3.05
C GLY A 118 0.34 0.57 -3.28
N CYS A 119 0.72 1.47 -2.39
CA CYS A 119 2.02 2.15 -2.47
C CYS A 119 3.20 1.19 -2.23
N GLY A 120 3.06 0.21 -1.33
CA GLY A 120 4.07 -0.83 -1.12
C GLY A 120 4.28 -1.71 -2.35
N ILE A 121 3.21 -2.12 -3.02
CA ILE A 121 3.27 -2.85 -4.29
C ILE A 121 3.94 -1.99 -5.36
N ALA A 122 3.54 -0.72 -5.50
CA ALA A 122 4.10 0.20 -6.48
C ALA A 122 5.60 0.41 -6.32
N GLU A 123 6.09 0.63 -5.10
CA GLU A 123 7.53 0.77 -4.81
C GLU A 123 8.30 -0.54 -5.13
N MET A 124 7.72 -1.70 -4.85
CA MET A 124 8.36 -2.97 -5.18
C MET A 124 8.40 -3.22 -6.70
N ILE A 125 7.34 -2.84 -7.44
CA ILE A 125 7.34 -2.86 -8.91
C ILE A 125 8.43 -1.95 -9.45
N ILE A 126 8.53 -0.71 -8.97
CA ILE A 126 9.57 0.25 -9.36
C ILE A 126 10.96 -0.35 -9.12
N SER A 127 11.20 -0.92 -7.93
CA SER A 127 12.46 -1.60 -7.62
C SER A 127 12.76 -2.76 -8.57
N GLN A 128 11.74 -3.56 -8.93
CA GLN A 128 11.91 -4.67 -9.87
C GLN A 128 12.20 -4.18 -11.30
N THR A 129 11.48 -3.18 -11.78
CA THR A 129 11.72 -2.63 -13.12
C THR A 129 13.08 -1.93 -13.25
N GLN A 130 13.62 -1.37 -12.14
CA GLN A 130 15.00 -0.90 -12.08
C GLN A 130 16.00 -2.06 -12.23
N ARG A 131 15.75 -3.22 -11.60
CA ARG A 131 16.58 -4.43 -11.78
C ARG A 131 16.53 -4.95 -13.22
N GLU A 132 15.47 -4.67 -13.95
CA GLU A 132 15.31 -4.97 -15.39
C GLU A 132 15.93 -3.89 -16.28
N GLY A 133 16.54 -2.83 -15.71
CA GLY A 133 17.36 -1.86 -16.45
C GLY A 133 16.76 -0.46 -16.60
N LEU A 134 15.58 -0.17 -16.04
CA LEU A 134 15.04 1.20 -16.06
C LEU A 134 15.75 2.09 -15.03
N SER A 135 15.84 3.40 -15.34
CA SER A 135 16.13 4.39 -14.31
C SER A 135 14.94 4.52 -13.35
N GLU A 136 15.18 5.01 -12.13
CA GLU A 136 14.11 5.22 -11.16
C GLU A 136 13.02 6.15 -11.71
N GLU A 137 13.40 7.22 -12.39
CA GLU A 137 12.47 8.15 -12.99
C GLU A 137 11.60 7.49 -14.06
N ALA A 138 12.21 6.73 -14.99
CA ALA A 138 11.47 6.00 -16.03
C ALA A 138 10.53 4.94 -15.44
N ALA A 139 10.96 4.26 -14.36
CA ALA A 139 10.12 3.29 -13.66
C ALA A 139 8.90 3.95 -13.02
N ARG A 140 9.08 5.11 -12.35
CA ARG A 140 7.98 5.86 -11.72
C ARG A 140 6.98 6.40 -12.74
N GLN A 141 7.43 6.84 -13.92
CA GLN A 141 6.56 7.32 -14.99
C GLN A 141 5.62 6.25 -15.58
N LYS A 142 5.89 4.97 -15.33
CA LYS A 142 5.04 3.85 -15.79
C LYS A 142 3.99 3.42 -14.76
N VAL A 143 4.00 3.97 -13.55
CA VAL A 143 3.09 3.60 -12.46
C VAL A 143 2.18 4.78 -12.14
N PHE A 144 0.88 4.57 -12.27
CA PHE A 144 -0.14 5.59 -12.07
C PHE A 144 -1.03 5.18 -10.89
N MET A 145 -1.04 5.98 -9.84
CA MET A 145 -1.78 5.71 -8.61
C MET A 145 -3.05 6.55 -8.55
N VAL A 146 -4.21 5.92 -8.55
CA VAL A 146 -5.51 6.61 -8.43
C VAL A 146 -6.07 6.37 -7.03
N ASP A 147 -6.31 7.47 -6.30
CA ASP A 147 -7.00 7.51 -5.01
C ASP A 147 -8.47 7.92 -5.22
N ARG A 148 -9.25 7.95 -4.12
CA ARG A 148 -10.61 8.49 -4.10
C ARG A 148 -10.70 9.96 -4.57
N PHE A 149 -9.60 10.68 -4.57
CA PHE A 149 -9.49 12.07 -5.04
C PHE A 149 -8.91 12.19 -6.46
N GLY A 150 -8.76 11.07 -7.18
CA GLY A 150 -8.19 11.01 -8.51
C GLY A 150 -6.72 10.57 -8.55
N LEU A 151 -6.09 10.74 -9.72
CA LEU A 151 -4.67 10.41 -9.94
C LEU A 151 -3.79 11.24 -9.01
N LEU A 152 -2.84 10.58 -8.33
CA LEU A 152 -1.83 11.27 -7.54
C LEU A 152 -0.93 12.10 -8.46
N THR A 153 -0.95 13.42 -8.27
CA THR A 153 -0.10 14.35 -8.99
C THR A 153 0.67 15.26 -8.04
N ASP A 154 1.72 15.88 -8.51
CA ASP A 154 2.53 16.87 -7.77
C ASP A 154 1.76 18.14 -7.40
N LYS A 155 0.55 18.33 -7.93
CA LYS A 155 -0.36 19.45 -7.60
C LYS A 155 -1.45 19.07 -6.60
N MET A 156 -1.57 17.79 -6.24
CA MET A 156 -2.58 17.33 -5.28
C MET A 156 -2.24 17.79 -3.86
N PRO A 157 -3.18 18.43 -3.14
CA PRO A 157 -2.97 18.81 -1.74
C PRO A 157 -3.03 17.58 -0.81
N ASN A 158 -2.43 17.70 0.37
CA ASN A 158 -2.56 16.72 1.47
C ASN A 158 -2.13 15.28 1.13
N LEU A 159 -1.12 15.12 0.29
CA LEU A 159 -0.51 13.81 0.04
C LEU A 159 0.10 13.25 1.33
N LEU A 160 -0.11 11.96 1.55
CA LEU A 160 0.55 11.25 2.63
C LEU A 160 2.05 11.05 2.29
N PRO A 161 2.95 11.00 3.29
CA PRO A 161 4.39 10.90 3.05
C PRO A 161 4.80 9.75 2.12
N PHE A 162 4.13 8.60 2.19
CA PHE A 162 4.41 7.45 1.34
C PHE A 162 3.86 7.59 -0.10
N GLN A 163 2.93 8.53 -0.35
CA GLN A 163 2.40 8.83 -1.68
C GLN A 163 3.29 9.80 -2.46
N THR A 164 4.05 10.65 -1.78
CA THR A 164 4.80 11.75 -2.42
C THR A 164 5.79 11.29 -3.49
N LYS A 165 6.31 10.08 -3.38
CA LYS A 165 7.24 9.49 -4.36
C LYS A 165 6.54 8.86 -5.57
N LEU A 166 5.21 8.70 -5.51
CA LEU A 166 4.41 7.99 -6.51
C LEU A 166 3.51 8.92 -7.33
N VAL A 167 3.74 10.23 -7.20
CA VAL A 167 3.00 11.24 -7.96
C VAL A 167 3.47 11.31 -9.41
N GLN A 168 2.54 11.57 -10.31
CA GLN A 168 2.85 11.99 -11.67
C GLN A 168 3.01 13.51 -11.72
N LYS A 169 3.95 13.99 -12.51
CA LYS A 169 4.09 15.42 -12.76
C LYS A 169 2.97 15.90 -13.65
N ARG A 170 2.21 16.89 -13.21
CA ARG A 170 1.07 17.43 -13.98
C ARG A 170 1.48 17.94 -15.35
N GLU A 171 2.70 18.46 -15.48
CA GLU A 171 3.25 18.91 -16.76
C GLU A 171 3.35 17.82 -17.82
N ASN A 172 3.58 16.56 -17.41
CA ASN A 172 3.67 15.40 -18.29
C ASN A 172 2.29 14.88 -18.75
N LEU A 173 1.21 15.46 -18.24
CA LEU A 173 -0.17 15.06 -18.49
C LEU A 173 -0.94 16.15 -19.27
N SER A 174 -0.23 17.15 -19.83
CA SER A 174 -0.82 18.29 -20.55
C SER A 174 -1.59 17.88 -21.80
N ASP A 175 -1.17 16.79 -22.43
CA ASP A 175 -1.75 16.31 -23.70
C ASP A 175 -2.90 15.29 -23.47
N TRP A 176 -3.28 15.08 -22.20
CA TRP A 176 -4.37 14.16 -21.90
C TRP A 176 -5.72 14.76 -22.27
N ASP A 177 -6.54 13.95 -22.90
CA ASP A 177 -7.92 14.28 -23.23
C ASP A 177 -8.79 14.20 -21.97
N THR A 178 -8.97 15.34 -21.31
CA THR A 178 -9.78 15.50 -20.10
C THR A 178 -10.18 16.95 -19.88
N ASP A 179 -11.43 17.15 -19.52
CA ASP A 179 -11.97 18.48 -19.17
C ASP A 179 -11.91 18.76 -17.64
N SER A 180 -11.34 17.85 -16.86
CA SER A 180 -11.34 17.91 -15.39
C SER A 180 -9.95 18.16 -14.79
N ASP A 181 -9.92 19.00 -13.77
CA ASP A 181 -8.72 19.15 -12.91
C ASP A 181 -8.44 17.90 -12.09
N VAL A 182 -9.50 17.13 -11.76
CA VAL A 182 -9.42 15.84 -11.05
C VAL A 182 -9.44 14.72 -12.08
N LEU A 183 -8.30 14.02 -12.21
CA LEU A 183 -8.17 12.92 -13.16
C LEU A 183 -8.74 11.64 -12.55
N SER A 184 -9.91 11.21 -13.02
CA SER A 184 -10.58 9.99 -12.60
C SER A 184 -9.83 8.74 -13.07
N LEU A 185 -10.20 7.56 -12.53
CA LEU A 185 -9.67 6.28 -13.02
C LEU A 185 -9.93 6.10 -14.53
N LEU A 186 -11.10 6.51 -15.00
CA LEU A 186 -11.47 6.41 -16.41
C LEU A 186 -10.57 7.30 -17.29
N ASP A 187 -10.31 8.55 -16.87
CA ASP A 187 -9.41 9.46 -17.58
C ASP A 187 -8.01 8.86 -17.67
N VAL A 188 -7.52 8.29 -16.56
CA VAL A 188 -6.20 7.64 -16.50
C VAL A 188 -6.15 6.45 -17.46
N VAL A 189 -7.13 5.55 -17.41
CA VAL A 189 -7.14 4.36 -18.27
C VAL A 189 -7.21 4.73 -19.75
N ARG A 190 -8.06 5.69 -20.12
CA ARG A 190 -8.20 6.16 -21.52
C ARG A 190 -6.90 6.75 -22.08
N ASN A 191 -6.20 7.54 -21.30
CA ASN A 191 -4.98 8.22 -21.74
C ASN A 191 -3.73 7.33 -21.63
N VAL A 192 -3.60 6.53 -20.56
CA VAL A 192 -2.43 5.66 -20.33
C VAL A 192 -2.50 4.40 -21.19
N LYS A 193 -3.69 3.82 -21.39
CA LYS A 193 -3.93 2.49 -21.98
C LYS A 193 -3.03 1.47 -21.31
N PRO A 194 -3.30 1.16 -20.01
CA PRO A 194 -2.41 0.34 -19.21
C PRO A 194 -2.39 -1.12 -19.68
N ASP A 195 -1.25 -1.77 -19.50
CA ASP A 195 -1.11 -3.22 -19.67
C ASP A 195 -1.65 -3.98 -18.44
N ILE A 196 -1.63 -3.32 -17.27
CA ILE A 196 -1.96 -3.93 -15.98
C ILE A 196 -2.83 -2.97 -15.17
N LEU A 197 -3.97 -3.49 -14.66
CA LEU A 197 -4.82 -2.82 -13.69
C LEU A 197 -4.74 -3.55 -12.34
N ILE A 198 -4.51 -2.81 -11.25
CA ILE A 198 -4.40 -3.34 -9.89
C ILE A 198 -5.42 -2.66 -8.99
N GLY A 199 -6.38 -3.42 -8.46
CA GLY A 199 -7.39 -2.93 -7.52
C GLY A 199 -7.03 -3.27 -6.08
N VAL A 200 -6.73 -2.24 -5.26
CA VAL A 200 -6.38 -2.36 -3.84
C VAL A 200 -7.07 -1.29 -2.99
N SER A 201 -8.26 -0.86 -3.39
CA SER A 201 -9.02 0.20 -2.73
C SER A 201 -9.94 -0.30 -1.60
N GLY A 202 -10.17 -1.60 -1.50
CA GLY A 202 -11.21 -2.17 -0.63
C GLY A 202 -12.65 -1.82 -1.03
N GLN A 203 -12.85 -1.20 -2.21
CA GLN A 203 -14.15 -0.80 -2.75
C GLN A 203 -14.54 -1.73 -3.89
N THR A 204 -15.79 -2.20 -3.89
CA THR A 204 -16.33 -3.08 -4.92
C THR A 204 -16.95 -2.29 -6.06
N GLY A 205 -16.99 -2.87 -7.28
CA GLY A 205 -17.71 -2.32 -8.43
C GLY A 205 -17.08 -1.11 -9.11
N LEU A 206 -15.85 -0.74 -8.77
CA LEU A 206 -15.16 0.40 -9.38
C LEU A 206 -14.48 0.06 -10.72
N PHE A 207 -14.21 -1.20 -11.01
CA PHE A 207 -13.83 -1.65 -12.35
C PHE A 207 -15.09 -1.93 -13.14
N THR A 208 -15.53 -0.95 -13.91
CA THR A 208 -16.69 -1.06 -14.80
C THR A 208 -16.25 -1.62 -16.15
N GLU A 209 -17.23 -2.05 -16.97
CA GLU A 209 -16.98 -2.53 -18.35
C GLU A 209 -16.23 -1.48 -19.20
N GLU A 210 -16.49 -0.18 -18.96
CA GLU A 210 -15.81 0.92 -19.68
C GLU A 210 -14.32 1.05 -19.30
N ILE A 211 -13.93 0.60 -18.10
CA ILE A 211 -12.55 0.68 -17.61
C ILE A 211 -11.73 -0.53 -18.06
N ILE A 212 -12.35 -1.69 -18.23
CA ILE A 212 -11.71 -2.93 -18.65
C ILE A 212 -11.68 -3.05 -20.18
#